data_e30811305f12d2ce099fc167714989f6
#
_entry.id   e30811305f12d2ce099fc167714989f6
#
_cell.length_a   1.000
_cell.length_b   1.000
_cell.length_c   1.000
_cell.angle_alpha   90.00
_cell.angle_beta   90.00
_cell.angle_gamma   90.00
#
_symmetry.space_group_name_H-M   'P 1'
#
loop_
_entity.id
_entity.type
_entity.pdbx_description
1 polymer ?
#
loop_
_entity_poly.entity_id
_entity_poly.type
_entity_poly.pdbx_seq_one_letter_code
_entity_poly.pdbx_strand_id
1 'polypeptide(L)'
;ADNFVGFWEFDGSTNVFNVQIDPTNTYGANGSDVNVDVTGGTNTFTLDLATTSLASNADIDWIINGDGNTFDFNINNADATNDVNVDGNDNTINFTGQGYAGGYFKLNQVGNSRTFNIQQLSTLDNDWLQINSTGSSGTICVIQNDGGTAVGC
;
A
#
# COMPACT_ATOMS: atom_id res chain seq x y z
N ALA A 1 5.94 -17.36 -3.48
CA ALA A 1 7.41 -17.21 -3.55
C ALA A 1 7.91 -16.71 -2.21
N ASP A 2 8.80 -17.44 -1.57
CA ASP A 2 9.45 -16.96 -0.36
C ASP A 2 10.64 -16.08 -0.74
N ASN A 3 10.86 -15.00 -0.01
CA ASN A 3 11.96 -14.04 -0.23
C ASN A 3 11.97 -13.46 -1.66
N PHE A 4 10.83 -13.05 -2.16
CA PHE A 4 10.79 -12.29 -3.40
C PHE A 4 11.40 -10.90 -3.18
N VAL A 5 12.31 -10.49 -4.05
CA VAL A 5 12.88 -9.15 -4.06
C VAL A 5 12.60 -8.51 -5.41
N GLY A 6 11.89 -7.42 -5.41
CA GLY A 6 11.55 -6.66 -6.60
C GLY A 6 11.90 -5.18 -6.42
N PHE A 7 12.59 -4.63 -7.41
CA PHE A 7 12.82 -3.20 -7.52
C PHE A 7 12.31 -2.72 -8.88
N TRP A 8 11.44 -1.74 -8.88
CA TRP A 8 10.90 -1.13 -10.10
C TRP A 8 11.04 0.37 -10.06
N GLU A 9 11.61 0.92 -11.11
CA GLU A 9 11.74 2.34 -11.33
C GLU A 9 10.95 2.72 -12.59
N PHE A 10 10.05 3.69 -12.46
CA PHE A 10 9.23 4.20 -13.55
C PHE A 10 9.45 5.69 -13.70
N ASP A 11 9.93 6.09 -14.88
CA ASP A 11 10.00 7.48 -15.29
C ASP A 11 9.07 7.70 -16.48
N GLY A 12 8.09 8.57 -16.31
CA GLY A 12 7.11 8.87 -17.36
C GLY A 12 5.67 8.92 -16.87
N SER A 13 4.77 9.09 -17.83
CA SER A 13 3.35 9.29 -17.55
C SER A 13 2.50 8.23 -18.23
N THR A 14 1.30 7.99 -17.66
CA THR A 14 0.31 7.06 -18.19
C THR A 14 0.74 5.59 -18.24
N ASN A 15 1.65 5.19 -17.39
CA ASN A 15 2.01 3.78 -17.24
C ASN A 15 0.96 3.04 -16.40
N VAL A 16 0.69 1.81 -16.80
CA VAL A 16 -0.14 0.87 -16.02
C VAL A 16 0.72 -0.30 -15.62
N PHE A 17 0.82 -0.52 -14.33
CA PHE A 17 1.63 -1.59 -13.78
C PHE A 17 0.80 -2.42 -12.80
N ASN A 18 0.83 -3.73 -12.99
CA ASN A 18 0.13 -4.67 -12.13
C ASN A 18 1.10 -5.75 -11.67
N VAL A 19 1.29 -5.83 -10.37
CA VAL A 19 2.14 -6.82 -9.72
C VAL A 19 1.28 -7.76 -8.91
N GLN A 20 1.43 -9.05 -9.16
CA GLN A 20 0.80 -10.09 -8.38
C GLN A 20 1.86 -11.05 -7.85
N ILE A 21 1.99 -11.11 -6.54
CA ILE A 21 2.92 -12.00 -5.86
C ILE A 21 2.12 -13.05 -5.10
N ASP A 22 2.18 -14.27 -5.57
CA ASP A 22 1.44 -15.44 -5.11
C ASP A 22 -0.09 -15.33 -5.18
N PRO A 23 -0.68 -14.98 -6.33
CA PRO A 23 -2.12 -14.79 -6.48
C PRO A 23 -2.93 -16.09 -6.39
N THR A 24 -2.29 -17.23 -6.36
CA THR A 24 -2.97 -18.54 -6.45
C THR A 24 -2.88 -19.37 -5.19
N ASN A 25 -2.54 -18.76 -4.03
CA ASN A 25 -2.87 -19.47 -2.83
C ASN A 25 -1.91 -20.54 -2.34
N THR A 26 -0.66 -20.40 -2.58
CA THR A 26 0.31 -21.35 -2.05
C THR A 26 1.29 -20.71 -1.07
N TYR A 27 0.78 -19.92 -0.14
CA TYR A 27 1.49 -19.55 1.08
C TYR A 27 2.93 -19.07 0.88
N GLY A 28 3.10 -18.09 0.01
CA GLY A 28 4.40 -17.52 -0.24
C GLY A 28 4.46 -16.04 0.14
N ALA A 29 5.47 -15.37 -0.36
CA ALA A 29 5.79 -13.97 -0.13
C ALA A 29 6.25 -13.63 1.30
N ASN A 30 6.65 -14.61 2.09
CA ASN A 30 7.32 -14.35 3.36
C ASN A 30 8.67 -13.69 3.14
N GLY A 31 8.98 -12.64 3.88
CA GLY A 31 10.22 -11.91 3.72
C GLY A 31 10.38 -11.25 2.34
N SER A 32 9.29 -10.93 1.69
CA SER A 32 9.35 -10.23 0.40
C SER A 32 9.73 -8.77 0.60
N ASP A 33 10.58 -8.28 -0.30
CA ASP A 33 11.02 -6.88 -0.34
C ASP A 33 10.59 -6.30 -1.69
N VAL A 34 9.73 -5.28 -1.65
CA VAL A 34 9.13 -4.67 -2.83
C VAL A 34 9.37 -3.17 -2.80
N ASN A 35 10.27 -2.72 -3.66
CA ASN A 35 10.61 -1.32 -3.80
C ASN A 35 10.08 -0.77 -5.12
N VAL A 36 9.34 0.33 -5.07
CA VAL A 36 8.82 1.01 -6.26
C VAL A 36 9.14 2.49 -6.20
N ASP A 37 9.84 2.98 -7.20
CA ASP A 37 10.11 4.40 -7.41
C ASP A 37 9.40 4.89 -8.66
N VAL A 38 8.56 5.90 -8.52
CA VAL A 38 7.74 6.45 -9.59
C VAL A 38 8.00 7.94 -9.73
N THR A 39 8.47 8.33 -10.91
CA THR A 39 8.57 9.73 -11.30
C THR A 39 7.65 10.01 -12.49
N GLY A 40 6.74 10.96 -12.35
CA GLY A 40 5.80 11.33 -13.41
C GLY A 40 4.34 11.18 -12.98
N GLY A 41 3.43 11.56 -13.84
CA GLY A 41 2.01 11.69 -13.49
C GLY A 41 1.08 10.72 -14.21
N THR A 42 -0.13 10.59 -13.68
CA THR A 42 -1.20 9.76 -14.24
C THR A 42 -0.85 8.28 -14.41
N ASN A 43 0.02 7.75 -13.57
CA ASN A 43 0.36 6.33 -13.54
C ASN A 43 -0.63 5.54 -12.66
N THR A 44 -0.88 4.31 -13.03
CA THR A 44 -1.75 3.39 -12.26
C THR A 44 -0.93 2.17 -11.84
N PHE A 45 -0.92 1.90 -10.55
CA PHE A 45 -0.19 0.77 -9.96
C PHE A 45 -1.15 -0.08 -9.14
N THR A 46 -1.07 -1.38 -9.35
CA THR A 46 -1.77 -2.35 -8.52
C THR A 46 -0.74 -3.33 -7.95
N LEU A 47 -0.77 -3.56 -6.67
CA LEU A 47 0.00 -4.60 -6.01
C LEU A 47 -0.93 -5.51 -5.23
N ASP A 48 -0.97 -6.77 -5.64
CA ASP A 48 -1.61 -7.85 -4.91
C ASP A 48 -0.52 -8.75 -4.31
N LEU A 49 -0.37 -8.72 -3.00
CA LEU A 49 0.61 -9.52 -2.29
C LEU A 49 -0.09 -10.56 -1.41
N ALA A 50 0.03 -11.83 -1.81
CA ALA A 50 -0.48 -13.01 -1.11
C ALA A 50 -1.92 -12.83 -0.59
N THR A 51 -2.84 -12.42 -1.43
CA THR A 51 -4.16 -11.89 -1.12
C THR A 51 -5.13 -12.87 -0.42
N THR A 52 -4.73 -14.07 -0.12
CA THR A 52 -5.58 -15.05 0.58
C THR A 52 -4.87 -15.80 1.69
N SER A 53 -3.61 -15.51 1.94
CA SER A 53 -2.80 -16.16 2.96
C SER A 53 -1.66 -15.28 3.46
N LEU A 54 -0.95 -15.76 4.45
CA LEU A 54 0.08 -15.05 5.19
C LEU A 54 1.27 -14.62 4.32
N ALA A 55 1.35 -13.35 3.96
CA ALA A 55 2.64 -12.73 3.71
C ALA A 55 3.18 -12.25 5.07
N SER A 56 4.19 -12.90 5.60
CA SER A 56 4.81 -12.48 6.85
C SER A 56 6.12 -11.76 6.58
N ASN A 57 6.41 -10.72 7.34
CA ASN A 57 7.66 -9.95 7.23
C ASN A 57 7.90 -9.40 5.81
N ALA A 58 6.88 -8.97 5.11
CA ALA A 58 7.06 -8.27 3.85
C ALA A 58 7.48 -6.81 4.13
N ASP A 59 8.42 -6.31 3.34
CA ASP A 59 8.87 -4.91 3.39
C ASP A 59 8.52 -4.25 2.05
N ILE A 60 7.75 -3.16 2.11
CA ILE A 60 7.21 -2.51 0.93
C ILE A 60 7.46 -1.02 1.02
N ASP A 61 8.39 -0.55 0.21
CA ASP A 61 8.76 0.85 0.12
C ASP A 61 8.33 1.46 -1.20
N TRP A 62 7.55 2.53 -1.13
CA TRP A 62 7.10 3.27 -2.30
C TRP A 62 7.50 4.72 -2.22
N ILE A 63 8.14 5.18 -3.28
CA ILE A 63 8.48 6.58 -3.49
C ILE A 63 7.76 7.08 -4.74
N ILE A 64 6.91 8.07 -4.58
CA ILE A 64 6.06 8.57 -5.65
C ILE A 64 6.26 10.07 -5.78
N ASN A 65 6.82 10.50 -6.91
CA ASN A 65 7.05 11.88 -7.25
C ASN A 65 6.25 12.25 -8.49
N GLY A 66 5.12 12.93 -8.31
CA GLY A 66 4.28 13.35 -9.44
C GLY A 66 2.80 13.45 -9.11
N ASP A 67 2.04 13.96 -10.04
CA ASP A 67 0.64 14.29 -9.86
C ASP A 67 -0.31 13.26 -10.50
N GLY A 68 -1.49 13.08 -9.92
CA GLY A 68 -2.58 12.30 -10.51
C GLY A 68 -2.34 10.80 -10.58
N ASN A 69 -1.46 10.25 -9.76
CA ASN A 69 -1.20 8.82 -9.74
C ASN A 69 -2.26 8.08 -8.91
N THR A 70 -2.56 6.84 -9.31
CA THR A 70 -3.47 5.95 -8.59
C THR A 70 -2.74 4.69 -8.17
N PHE A 71 -2.87 4.34 -6.90
CA PHE A 71 -2.25 3.17 -6.29
C PHE A 71 -3.31 2.34 -5.59
N ASP A 72 -3.35 1.06 -5.93
CA ASP A 72 -4.21 0.07 -5.30
C ASP A 72 -3.34 -1.04 -4.70
N PHE A 73 -3.34 -1.13 -3.36
CA PHE A 73 -2.56 -2.10 -2.61
C PHE A 73 -3.48 -3.06 -1.88
N ASN A 74 -3.39 -4.33 -2.20
CA ASN A 74 -4.05 -5.41 -1.48
C ASN A 74 -2.97 -6.34 -0.90
N ILE A 75 -2.75 -6.26 0.38
CA ILE A 75 -1.60 -6.88 1.02
C ILE A 75 -2.06 -7.72 2.21
N ASN A 76 -1.65 -8.98 2.24
CA ASN A 76 -1.68 -9.74 3.47
C ASN A 76 -0.47 -9.29 4.30
N ASN A 77 -0.72 -8.69 5.44
CA ASN A 77 0.28 -7.89 6.16
C ASN A 77 0.63 -8.39 7.56
N ALA A 78 0.64 -9.68 7.79
CA ALA A 78 1.17 -10.20 9.04
C ALA A 78 2.64 -9.79 9.19
N ASP A 79 2.95 -8.97 10.19
CA ASP A 79 4.29 -8.39 10.41
C ASP A 79 4.88 -7.68 9.17
N ALA A 80 4.04 -7.20 8.25
CA ALA A 80 4.49 -6.49 7.07
C ALA A 80 4.73 -5.01 7.38
N THR A 81 5.79 -4.46 6.81
CA THR A 81 6.10 -3.03 6.82
C THR A 81 5.70 -2.40 5.50
N ASN A 82 4.95 -1.33 5.55
CA ASN A 82 4.57 -0.56 4.37
C ASN A 82 4.93 0.91 4.61
N ASP A 83 5.93 1.42 3.92
CA ASP A 83 6.33 2.83 3.96
C ASP A 83 6.06 3.48 2.60
N VAL A 84 5.13 4.41 2.55
CA VAL A 84 4.68 5.06 1.33
C VAL A 84 4.98 6.55 1.42
N ASN A 85 5.81 7.05 0.52
CA ASN A 85 6.20 8.44 0.44
C ASN A 85 5.69 9.05 -0.87
N VAL A 86 4.86 10.07 -0.78
CA VAL A 86 4.21 10.71 -1.93
C VAL A 86 4.50 12.21 -1.93
N ASP A 87 5.09 12.69 -3.01
CA ASP A 87 5.25 14.12 -3.29
C ASP A 87 4.53 14.45 -4.61
N GLY A 88 3.42 15.19 -4.51
CA GLY A 88 2.60 15.57 -5.67
C GLY A 88 1.13 15.77 -5.33
N ASN A 89 0.39 16.29 -6.30
CA ASN A 89 -1.02 16.62 -6.14
C ASN A 89 -1.92 15.56 -6.80
N ASP A 90 -3.20 15.57 -6.43
CA ASP A 90 -4.25 14.76 -7.04
C ASP A 90 -3.96 13.23 -7.02
N ASN A 91 -3.11 12.76 -6.12
CA ASN A 91 -2.81 11.34 -5.99
C ASN A 91 -3.91 10.59 -5.22
N THR A 92 -4.21 9.39 -5.66
CA THR A 92 -5.15 8.47 -5.01
C THR A 92 -4.41 7.23 -4.52
N ILE A 93 -4.58 6.91 -3.25
CA ILE A 93 -4.02 5.69 -2.65
C ILE A 93 -5.15 4.91 -1.99
N ASN A 94 -5.36 3.69 -2.48
CA ASN A 94 -6.22 2.71 -1.87
C ASN A 94 -5.33 1.60 -1.28
N PHE A 95 -5.36 1.46 0.02
CA PHE A 95 -4.62 0.42 0.72
C PHE A 95 -5.59 -0.49 1.48
N THR A 96 -5.48 -1.78 1.27
CA THR A 96 -6.18 -2.79 2.03
C THR A 96 -5.18 -3.79 2.60
N GLY A 97 -4.89 -3.66 3.88
CA GLY A 97 -4.11 -4.62 4.64
C GLY A 97 -5.02 -5.64 5.29
N GLN A 98 -4.76 -6.93 5.06
CA GLN A 98 -5.53 -8.03 5.63
C GLN A 98 -4.61 -9.04 6.28
N GLY A 99 -5.12 -9.79 7.24
CA GLY A 99 -4.42 -10.92 7.80
C GLY A 99 -4.24 -10.84 9.31
N TYR A 100 -3.16 -11.41 9.79
CA TYR A 100 -2.86 -11.45 11.22
C TYR A 100 -2.22 -10.15 11.71
N ALA A 101 -2.11 -10.01 13.02
CA ALA A 101 -1.58 -8.85 13.71
C ALA A 101 -0.15 -8.47 13.32
N GLY A 102 0.25 -7.25 13.64
CA GLY A 102 1.60 -6.75 13.49
C GLY A 102 1.85 -5.97 12.20
N GLY A 103 0.81 -5.68 11.43
CA GLY A 103 0.93 -4.86 10.23
C GLY A 103 1.31 -3.41 10.54
N TYR A 104 2.32 -2.92 9.85
CA TYR A 104 2.76 -1.54 9.93
C TYR A 104 2.49 -0.80 8.61
N PHE A 105 1.78 0.32 8.69
CA PHE A 105 1.57 1.18 7.54
C PHE A 105 1.93 2.62 7.87
N LYS A 106 2.81 3.20 7.11
CA LYS A 106 3.18 4.61 7.21
C LYS A 106 3.02 5.31 5.87
N LEU A 107 2.32 6.41 5.88
CA LEU A 107 2.16 7.29 4.74
C LEU A 107 2.71 8.68 5.07
N ASN A 108 3.67 9.14 4.29
CA ASN A 108 4.10 10.54 4.26
C ASN A 108 3.67 11.16 2.94
N GLN A 109 2.90 12.22 2.99
CA GLN A 109 2.39 12.87 1.79
C GLN A 109 2.57 14.38 1.86
N VAL A 110 3.07 14.93 0.76
CA VAL A 110 3.14 16.37 0.51
C VAL A 110 2.41 16.66 -0.80
N GLY A 111 1.47 17.60 -0.79
CA GLY A 111 0.69 17.99 -1.98
C GLY A 111 -0.78 18.23 -1.67
N ASN A 112 -1.56 18.60 -2.68
CA ASN A 112 -2.95 18.99 -2.53
C ASN A 112 -3.91 18.01 -3.22
N SER A 113 -5.22 18.13 -2.94
CA SER A 113 -6.30 17.39 -3.62
C SER A 113 -6.11 15.87 -3.63
N ARG A 114 -5.71 15.30 -2.54
CA ARG A 114 -5.40 13.88 -2.40
C ARG A 114 -6.60 13.05 -1.94
N THR A 115 -6.62 11.77 -2.29
CA THR A 115 -7.60 10.82 -1.79
C THR A 115 -6.89 9.59 -1.22
N PHE A 116 -7.08 9.31 0.06
CA PHE A 116 -6.53 8.14 0.71
C PHE A 116 -7.62 7.31 1.35
N ASN A 117 -7.74 6.07 0.92
CA ASN A 117 -8.63 5.08 1.49
C ASN A 117 -7.76 3.97 2.10
N ILE A 118 -7.58 4.02 3.40
CA ILE A 118 -6.69 3.11 4.13
C ILE A 118 -7.54 2.17 4.98
N GLN A 119 -7.41 0.90 4.74
CA GLN A 119 -8.10 -0.14 5.50
C GLN A 119 -7.09 -1.12 6.06
N GLN A 120 -7.01 -1.20 7.37
CA GLN A 120 -6.32 -2.27 8.08
C GLN A 120 -7.36 -3.17 8.73
N LEU A 121 -7.52 -4.36 8.18
CA LEU A 121 -8.51 -5.34 8.56
C LEU A 121 -7.80 -6.52 9.21
N SER A 122 -7.35 -6.32 10.44
CA SER A 122 -6.71 -7.35 11.23
C SER A 122 -7.71 -8.14 12.05
N THR A 123 -7.35 -9.35 12.41
CA THR A 123 -8.11 -10.18 13.35
C THR A 123 -7.49 -10.22 14.75
N LEU A 124 -6.37 -9.58 14.94
CA LEU A 124 -5.60 -9.55 16.18
C LEU A 124 -5.02 -8.16 16.43
N ASP A 125 -4.62 -7.91 17.66
CA ASP A 125 -4.04 -6.64 18.10
C ASP A 125 -2.64 -6.39 17.52
N ASN A 126 -2.17 -5.14 17.62
CA ASN A 126 -0.85 -4.62 17.30
C ASN A 126 -0.63 -4.12 15.86
N ASP A 127 -1.66 -3.80 15.15
CA ASP A 127 -1.51 -3.04 13.92
C ASP A 127 -1.13 -1.59 14.21
N TRP A 128 -0.24 -1.05 13.39
CA TRP A 128 0.21 0.33 13.53
C TRP A 128 -0.05 1.13 12.27
N LEU A 129 -0.60 2.32 12.42
CA LEU A 129 -0.91 3.23 11.35
C LEU A 129 -0.39 4.64 11.65
N GLN A 130 0.39 5.20 10.75
CA GLN A 130 0.79 6.59 10.78
C GLN A 130 0.53 7.27 9.44
N ILE A 131 -0.15 8.41 9.48
CA ILE A 131 -0.35 9.26 8.30
C ILE A 131 0.14 10.65 8.62
N ASN A 132 1.16 11.08 7.89
CA ASN A 132 1.68 12.44 7.89
C ASN A 132 1.30 13.08 6.57
N SER A 133 0.41 14.05 6.59
CA SER A 133 -0.10 14.66 5.38
C SER A 133 -0.02 16.17 5.44
N THR A 134 0.64 16.78 4.46
CA THR A 134 0.84 18.22 4.34
C THR A 134 0.27 18.73 3.03
N GLY A 135 -0.60 19.71 3.08
CA GLY A 135 -1.22 20.33 1.90
C GLY A 135 -2.64 20.80 2.18
N SER A 136 -3.25 21.44 1.21
CA SER A 136 -4.64 21.91 1.28
C SER A 136 -5.55 20.97 0.50
N SER A 137 -6.77 20.76 0.98
CA SER A 137 -7.80 19.89 0.41
C SER A 137 -7.40 18.41 0.29
N GLY A 138 -8.38 17.55 0.31
CA GLY A 138 -8.21 16.11 0.17
C GLY A 138 -9.13 15.35 1.12
N THR A 139 -9.30 14.08 0.82
CA THR A 139 -10.08 13.14 1.62
C THR A 139 -9.15 12.08 2.19
N ILE A 140 -9.22 11.86 3.47
CA ILE A 140 -8.52 10.75 4.13
C ILE A 140 -9.57 9.92 4.86
N CYS A 141 -9.77 8.71 4.38
CA CYS A 141 -10.62 7.73 5.01
C CYS A 141 -9.75 6.63 5.63
N VAL A 142 -9.90 6.39 6.91
CA VAL A 142 -9.16 5.35 7.61
C VAL A 142 -10.13 4.42 8.32
N ILE A 143 -10.00 3.14 8.04
CA ILE A 143 -10.69 2.08 8.77
C ILE A 143 -9.63 1.17 9.37
N GLN A 144 -9.57 1.15 10.68
CA GLN A 144 -8.77 0.18 11.42
C GLN A 144 -9.70 -0.67 12.25
N ASN A 145 -9.76 -1.95 11.96
CA ASN A 145 -10.76 -2.83 12.52
C ASN A 145 -10.18 -4.18 12.92
N ASP A 146 -10.37 -4.53 14.17
CA ASP A 146 -9.97 -5.77 14.79
C ASP A 146 -11.05 -6.84 14.60
N GLY A 147 -11.12 -7.41 13.40
CA GLY A 147 -12.02 -8.53 13.10
C GLY A 147 -13.50 -8.22 12.98
N GLY A 148 -13.87 -6.97 12.92
CA GLY A 148 -15.24 -6.53 12.66
C GLY A 148 -15.54 -6.33 11.18
N THR A 149 -16.79 -5.98 10.86
CA THR A 149 -17.17 -5.60 9.51
C THR A 149 -16.72 -4.16 9.24
N ALA A 150 -15.90 -3.95 8.22
CA ALA A 150 -15.55 -2.62 7.77
C ALA A 150 -16.81 -1.87 7.33
N VAL A 151 -17.05 -0.72 7.93
CA VAL A 151 -18.08 0.20 7.45
C VAL A 151 -17.35 1.26 6.65
N GLY A 152 -17.71 1.40 5.40
CA GLY A 152 -17.05 2.33 4.51
C GLY A 152 -17.13 3.80 4.98
N CYS A 153 -16.24 4.64 4.53
CA CYS A 153 -16.37 6.09 4.62
C CYS A 153 -17.49 6.56 3.62
#